data_0fadd1c42d7ad422d9e9d9805471caff
#
_entry.id   0fadd1c42d7ad422d9e9d9805471caff
#
_cell.length_a   1.000
_cell.length_b   1.000
_cell.length_c   1.000
_cell.angle_alpha   90.00
_cell.angle_beta   90.00
_cell.angle_gamma   90.00
#
_symmetry.space_group_name_H-M   'P 1'
#
loop_
_entity.id
_entity.type
_entity.pdbx_description
1 polymer ?
#
loop_
_entity_poly.entity_id
_entity_poly.type
_entity_poly.pdbx_seq_one_letter_code
_entity_poly.pdbx_strand_id
1 'polypeptide(L)'
;MIDFDPAFLDRDYNPRSSVANVPELFAKWRERAEAARVVSLHARLDLRFGEAAAATCDVFPAAWASGTAAPLLVFIHGGYWRMMDKADFSWVAPPFNQSGVAVAVPNYSLAPAATLETIVADMRACLAWLWREGARMGFDRDRIVVAGHSAGGHLTAMMMATDWPSLDPRLPADLVKGGVSISGLFDLHPLSRAPFLMKDLNLDDARAAALSPALLAPATGAPLITAVGDDESSEFKRQTRLIRERWPVNAAAGRDLPLPGRNHFSVCDALAETGHPLHDITLDLLGVARPRS
;
A
#
# COMPACT_ATOMS: atom_id res chain seq x y z
N MET A 1 -24.58 -8.33 -9.18
CA MET A 1 -24.07 -8.14 -10.56
C MET A 1 -23.35 -6.79 -10.55
N ILE A 2 -22.12 -6.71 -11.10
CA ILE A 2 -21.41 -5.44 -11.17
C ILE A 2 -22.10 -4.62 -12.28
N ASP A 3 -22.44 -3.37 -11.94
CA ASP A 3 -22.97 -2.43 -12.92
C ASP A 3 -21.79 -1.82 -13.69
N PHE A 4 -21.82 -1.95 -15.00
CA PHE A 4 -20.82 -1.37 -15.92
C PHE A 4 -21.34 -0.12 -16.61
N ASP A 5 -22.44 0.49 -16.11
CA ASP A 5 -22.86 1.81 -16.60
C ASP A 5 -21.74 2.83 -16.40
N PRO A 6 -21.32 3.55 -17.45
CA PRO A 6 -20.21 4.49 -17.36
C PRO A 6 -20.41 5.59 -16.32
N ALA A 7 -21.64 6.06 -16.10
CA ALA A 7 -21.93 7.10 -15.12
C ALA A 7 -21.82 6.55 -13.69
N PHE A 8 -22.24 5.29 -13.49
CA PHE A 8 -22.05 4.60 -12.22
C PHE A 8 -20.56 4.42 -11.92
N LEU A 9 -19.77 3.92 -12.88
CA LEU A 9 -18.35 3.69 -12.70
C LEU A 9 -17.59 4.99 -12.41
N ASP A 10 -17.93 6.07 -13.13
CA ASP A 10 -17.28 7.36 -12.93
C ASP A 10 -17.62 7.97 -11.57
N ARG A 11 -18.84 7.79 -11.08
CA ARG A 11 -19.25 8.27 -9.76
C ARG A 11 -18.63 7.43 -8.63
N ASP A 12 -18.74 6.09 -8.71
CA ASP A 12 -18.45 5.20 -7.58
C ASP A 12 -16.97 4.81 -7.48
N TYR A 13 -16.21 4.91 -8.58
CA TYR A 13 -14.76 4.67 -8.57
C TYR A 13 -13.92 5.95 -8.60
N ASN A 14 -14.51 7.14 -8.86
CA ASN A 14 -13.78 8.40 -8.85
C ASN A 14 -13.97 9.16 -7.52
N PRO A 15 -13.14 8.94 -6.49
CA PRO A 15 -13.31 9.57 -5.19
C PRO A 15 -13.18 11.10 -5.24
N ARG A 16 -12.57 11.66 -6.30
CA ARG A 16 -12.50 13.12 -6.48
C ARG A 16 -13.84 13.75 -6.80
N SER A 17 -14.80 12.97 -7.30
CA SER A 17 -16.15 13.47 -7.58
C SER A 17 -17.00 13.65 -6.32
N SER A 18 -16.65 12.94 -5.24
CA SER A 18 -17.42 12.93 -3.98
C SER A 18 -16.77 13.71 -2.84
N VAL A 19 -15.50 14.13 -2.97
CA VAL A 19 -14.76 14.86 -1.93
C VAL A 19 -14.38 16.24 -2.45
N ALA A 20 -14.98 17.29 -1.88
CA ALA A 20 -14.85 18.65 -2.40
C ALA A 20 -13.47 19.29 -2.18
N ASN A 21 -12.74 18.90 -1.13
CA ASN A 21 -11.50 19.54 -0.67
C ASN A 21 -10.23 18.73 -0.95
N VAL A 22 -10.22 17.97 -2.05
CA VAL A 22 -9.06 17.12 -2.42
C VAL A 22 -7.75 17.89 -2.59
N PRO A 23 -7.72 19.08 -3.23
CA PRO A 23 -6.48 19.86 -3.35
C PRO A 23 -5.87 20.24 -1.99
N GLU A 24 -6.69 20.62 -1.01
CA GLU A 24 -6.27 20.98 0.35
C GLU A 24 -5.75 19.75 1.10
N LEU A 25 -6.38 18.59 0.95
CA LEU A 25 -5.92 17.33 1.53
C LEU A 25 -4.52 16.94 0.98
N PHE A 26 -4.32 17.05 -0.32
CA PHE A 26 -3.02 16.78 -0.93
C PHE A 26 -1.94 17.81 -0.55
N ALA A 27 -2.31 19.10 -0.42
CA ALA A 27 -1.40 20.11 0.07
C ALA A 27 -0.95 19.81 1.51
N LYS A 28 -1.89 19.40 2.38
CA LYS A 28 -1.60 18.97 3.75
C LYS A 28 -0.70 17.74 3.81
N TRP A 29 -0.88 16.76 2.92
CA TRP A 29 0.00 15.59 2.86
C TRP A 29 1.43 16.00 2.48
N ARG A 30 1.61 16.87 1.48
CA ARG A 30 2.93 17.38 1.08
C ARG A 30 3.60 18.16 2.22
N GLU A 31 2.89 19.07 2.87
CA GLU A 31 3.41 19.82 4.02
C GLU A 31 3.89 18.89 5.14
N ARG A 32 3.07 17.89 5.50
CA ARG A 32 3.44 16.87 6.50
C ARG A 32 4.63 16.02 6.06
N ALA A 33 4.72 15.69 4.77
CA ALA A 33 5.82 14.91 4.22
C ALA A 33 7.14 15.70 4.23
N GLU A 34 7.11 16.98 3.90
CA GLU A 34 8.26 17.89 4.02
C GLU A 34 8.72 18.00 5.47
N ALA A 35 7.79 18.23 6.40
CA ALA A 35 8.10 18.28 7.83
C ALA A 35 8.71 16.96 8.33
N ALA A 36 8.18 15.80 7.90
CA ALA A 36 8.71 14.50 8.26
C ALA A 36 10.15 14.30 7.78
N ARG A 37 10.49 14.75 6.58
CA ARG A 37 11.86 14.68 6.04
C ARG A 37 12.84 15.55 6.81
N VAL A 38 12.42 16.74 7.24
CA VAL A 38 13.26 17.64 8.04
C VAL A 38 13.64 17.02 9.38
N VAL A 39 12.70 16.33 10.05
CA VAL A 39 12.97 15.71 11.37
C VAL A 39 13.64 14.35 11.29
N SER A 40 13.61 13.70 10.14
CA SER A 40 14.18 12.37 9.93
C SER A 40 15.65 12.44 9.49
N LEU A 41 16.53 12.88 10.39
CA LEU A 41 17.95 13.17 10.12
C LEU A 41 18.75 12.00 9.51
N HIS A 42 18.31 10.77 9.70
CA HIS A 42 18.98 9.56 9.18
C HIS A 42 18.23 8.92 8.00
N ALA A 43 17.22 9.61 7.45
CA ALA A 43 16.53 9.14 6.26
C ALA A 43 17.50 9.03 5.07
N ARG A 44 17.34 7.96 4.32
CA ARG A 44 18.06 7.72 3.07
C ARG A 44 17.06 7.88 1.95
N LEU A 45 17.16 8.98 1.23
CA LEU A 45 16.23 9.34 0.18
C LEU A 45 16.75 8.89 -1.19
N ASP A 46 15.83 8.64 -2.12
CA ASP A 46 16.09 8.34 -3.53
C ASP A 46 17.01 7.14 -3.77
N LEU A 47 16.99 6.15 -2.86
CA LEU A 47 17.74 4.91 -3.04
C LEU A 47 17.22 4.14 -4.24
N ARG A 48 18.11 3.85 -5.20
CA ARG A 48 17.72 3.13 -6.42
C ARG A 48 17.63 1.63 -6.19
N PHE A 49 16.51 1.03 -6.60
CA PHE A 49 16.31 -0.42 -6.60
C PHE A 49 16.24 -1.03 -8.01
N GLY A 50 16.29 -0.21 -9.05
CA GLY A 50 16.23 -0.62 -10.46
C GLY A 50 16.71 0.48 -11.41
N GLU A 51 16.62 0.21 -12.71
CA GLU A 51 17.12 1.12 -13.76
C GLU A 51 16.11 2.23 -14.13
N ALA A 52 14.82 1.95 -14.04
CA ALA A 52 13.79 2.93 -14.34
C ALA A 52 13.94 4.20 -13.48
N ALA A 53 13.64 5.36 -14.04
CA ALA A 53 13.75 6.63 -13.30
C ALA A 53 12.93 6.63 -12.02
N ALA A 54 11.74 6.02 -12.04
CA ALA A 54 10.85 5.87 -10.90
C ALA A 54 11.29 4.77 -9.91
N ALA A 55 12.27 3.92 -10.24
CA ALA A 55 12.73 2.85 -9.37
C ALA A 55 13.57 3.37 -8.19
N THR A 56 12.97 4.19 -7.35
CA THR A 56 13.57 4.83 -6.17
C THR A 56 12.72 4.57 -4.93
N CYS A 57 13.38 4.49 -3.77
CA CYS A 57 12.75 4.25 -2.49
C CYS A 57 13.36 5.16 -1.43
N ASP A 58 12.54 5.77 -0.58
CA ASP A 58 12.98 6.47 0.61
C ASP A 58 12.92 5.50 1.80
N VAL A 59 13.99 5.44 2.59
CA VAL A 59 14.06 4.59 3.79
C VAL A 59 14.30 5.45 5.02
N PHE A 60 13.40 5.34 5.98
CA PHE A 60 13.40 6.04 7.26
C PHE A 60 13.71 5.01 8.36
N PRO A 61 14.91 5.01 8.96
CA PRO A 61 15.26 4.05 9.99
C PRO A 61 14.43 4.27 11.26
N ALA A 62 14.33 3.23 12.09
CA ALA A 62 13.74 3.35 13.43
C ALA A 62 14.49 4.40 14.25
N ALA A 63 13.77 5.15 15.09
CA ALA A 63 14.37 6.24 15.89
C ALA A 63 15.35 5.73 16.95
N TRP A 64 15.22 4.46 17.36
CA TRP A 64 16.08 3.83 18.35
C TRP A 64 16.25 2.34 18.04
N ALA A 65 17.42 1.81 18.38
CA ALA A 65 17.70 0.37 18.25
C ALA A 65 17.45 -0.32 19.59
N SER A 66 16.57 -1.31 19.61
CA SER A 66 16.26 -2.12 20.79
C SER A 66 17.27 -3.26 21.06
N GLY A 67 18.44 -3.22 20.41
CA GLY A 67 19.41 -4.33 20.41
C GLY A 67 19.12 -5.41 19.36
N THR A 68 17.96 -5.38 18.73
CA THR A 68 17.57 -6.22 17.57
C THR A 68 17.27 -5.34 16.37
N ALA A 69 17.44 -5.89 15.15
CA ALA A 69 17.09 -5.17 13.94
C ALA A 69 15.59 -4.83 13.92
N ALA A 70 15.25 -3.59 13.53
CA ALA A 70 13.89 -3.10 13.49
C ALA A 70 13.06 -3.84 12.41
N PRO A 71 11.76 -4.13 12.64
CA PRO A 71 10.89 -4.57 11.55
C PRO A 71 10.72 -3.46 10.51
N LEU A 72 10.33 -3.83 9.29
CA LEU A 72 10.13 -2.90 8.19
C LEU A 72 8.65 -2.82 7.80
N LEU A 73 8.12 -1.59 7.77
CA LEU A 73 6.87 -1.26 7.11
C LEU A 73 7.18 -0.68 5.73
N VAL A 74 6.67 -1.29 4.65
CA VAL A 74 6.74 -0.73 3.30
C VAL A 74 5.39 -0.09 3.00
N PHE A 75 5.36 1.23 2.78
CA PHE A 75 4.13 1.94 2.45
C PHE A 75 4.08 2.31 0.97
N ILE A 76 3.11 1.77 0.23
CA ILE A 76 2.89 2.00 -1.20
C ILE A 76 1.78 3.03 -1.38
N HIS A 77 2.11 4.13 -2.07
CA HIS A 77 1.15 5.22 -2.28
C HIS A 77 0.04 4.88 -3.28
N GLY A 78 -1.06 5.63 -3.19
CA GLY A 78 -2.18 5.58 -4.12
C GLY A 78 -1.96 6.42 -5.38
N GLY A 79 -3.07 6.83 -6.01
CA GLY A 79 -3.06 7.71 -7.18
C GLY A 79 -3.44 7.01 -8.49
N TYR A 80 -4.23 5.95 -8.43
CA TYR A 80 -4.68 5.18 -9.61
C TYR A 80 -3.54 4.76 -10.55
N TRP A 81 -2.37 4.44 -9.99
CA TRP A 81 -1.15 4.03 -10.72
C TRP A 81 -0.66 5.06 -11.75
N ARG A 82 -1.19 6.29 -11.79
CA ARG A 82 -0.91 7.33 -12.79
C ARG A 82 -0.50 8.68 -12.21
N MET A 83 -0.41 8.80 -10.91
CA MET A 83 -0.08 10.06 -10.24
C MET A 83 0.46 9.84 -8.85
N MET A 84 0.95 10.92 -8.22
CA MET A 84 1.59 11.00 -6.92
C MET A 84 3.04 10.51 -6.94
N ASP A 85 3.72 10.76 -5.85
CA ASP A 85 5.13 10.44 -5.63
C ASP A 85 5.34 10.01 -4.17
N LYS A 86 6.31 9.13 -3.93
CA LYS A 86 6.71 8.74 -2.57
C LYS A 86 6.98 9.93 -1.66
N ALA A 87 7.43 11.04 -2.28
CA ALA A 87 7.72 12.29 -1.59
C ALA A 87 6.50 12.88 -0.88
N ASP A 88 5.29 12.62 -1.37
CA ASP A 88 4.04 13.10 -0.76
C ASP A 88 3.65 12.31 0.51
N PHE A 89 4.34 11.18 0.81
CA PHE A 89 3.93 10.22 1.86
C PHE A 89 4.96 9.99 2.97
N SER A 90 6.06 10.75 3.02
CA SER A 90 7.06 10.62 4.08
C SER A 90 6.49 10.81 5.49
N TRP A 91 5.31 11.44 5.62
CA TRP A 91 4.60 11.63 6.88
C TRP A 91 4.11 10.33 7.55
N VAL A 92 4.09 9.22 6.81
CA VAL A 92 3.79 7.90 7.38
C VAL A 92 4.92 7.46 8.33
N ALA A 93 6.17 7.86 8.08
CA ALA A 93 7.33 7.31 8.76
C ALA A 93 7.46 7.70 10.25
N PRO A 94 7.34 8.97 10.68
CA PRO A 94 7.67 9.38 12.04
C PRO A 94 6.95 8.61 13.16
N PRO A 95 5.62 8.33 13.11
CA PRO A 95 4.94 7.60 14.16
C PRO A 95 5.44 6.15 14.32
N PHE A 96 5.74 5.50 13.20
CA PHE A 96 6.30 4.15 13.20
C PHE A 96 7.76 4.15 13.65
N ASN A 97 8.57 5.11 13.20
CA ASN A 97 9.97 5.22 13.63
C ASN A 97 10.09 5.42 15.15
N GLN A 98 9.20 6.23 15.76
CA GLN A 98 9.11 6.43 17.19
C GLN A 98 8.72 5.14 17.93
N SER A 99 8.03 4.22 17.28
CA SER A 99 7.66 2.91 17.81
C SER A 99 8.73 1.83 17.54
N GLY A 100 9.89 2.19 16.98
CA GLY A 100 10.99 1.24 16.71
C GLY A 100 10.83 0.45 15.42
N VAL A 101 10.04 0.96 14.46
CA VAL A 101 9.82 0.38 13.13
C VAL A 101 10.58 1.20 12.09
N ALA A 102 11.29 0.55 11.18
CA ALA A 102 11.80 1.20 9.97
C ALA A 102 10.67 1.33 8.92
N VAL A 103 10.68 2.40 8.14
CA VAL A 103 9.67 2.61 7.09
C VAL A 103 10.35 2.82 5.75
N ALA A 104 9.88 2.12 4.73
CA ALA A 104 10.26 2.33 3.33
C ALA A 104 9.06 2.85 2.54
N VAL A 105 9.28 3.90 1.74
CA VAL A 105 8.26 4.48 0.86
C VAL A 105 8.80 4.42 -0.56
N PRO A 106 8.42 3.42 -1.37
CA PRO A 106 8.85 3.30 -2.75
C PRO A 106 8.05 4.16 -3.70
N ASN A 107 8.69 4.59 -4.80
CA ASN A 107 8.04 4.98 -6.03
C ASN A 107 7.86 3.78 -6.96
N TYR A 108 7.05 3.95 -7.97
CA TYR A 108 6.85 3.04 -9.08
C TYR A 108 6.58 3.81 -10.36
N SER A 109 6.77 3.17 -11.51
CA SER A 109 6.45 3.74 -12.82
C SER A 109 4.95 4.05 -12.92
N LEU A 110 4.58 5.09 -13.64
CA LEU A 110 3.19 5.54 -13.72
C LEU A 110 2.59 5.30 -15.11
N ALA A 111 1.31 4.92 -15.13
CA ALA A 111 0.51 4.88 -16.34
C ALA A 111 0.23 6.33 -16.85
N PRO A 112 0.05 6.54 -18.16
CA PRO A 112 0.06 5.55 -19.24
C PRO A 112 1.46 5.21 -19.75
N ALA A 113 2.54 5.84 -19.24
CA ALA A 113 3.92 5.60 -19.70
C ALA A 113 4.40 4.17 -19.38
N ALA A 114 3.86 3.57 -18.31
CA ALA A 114 4.09 2.18 -17.95
C ALA A 114 2.77 1.41 -17.88
N THR A 115 2.83 0.11 -18.16
CA THR A 115 1.68 -0.78 -17.98
C THR A 115 1.51 -1.17 -16.51
N LEU A 116 0.34 -1.63 -16.13
CA LEU A 116 0.10 -2.07 -14.74
C LEU A 116 0.95 -3.31 -14.37
N GLU A 117 1.26 -4.17 -15.34
CA GLU A 117 2.21 -5.27 -15.16
C GLU A 117 3.61 -4.77 -14.80
N THR A 118 4.07 -3.71 -15.49
CA THR A 118 5.36 -3.06 -15.18
C THR A 118 5.34 -2.47 -13.76
N ILE A 119 4.25 -1.83 -13.39
CA ILE A 119 4.09 -1.24 -12.04
C ILE A 119 4.14 -2.32 -10.95
N VAL A 120 3.47 -3.46 -11.17
CA VAL A 120 3.55 -4.61 -10.26
C VAL A 120 4.96 -5.18 -10.21
N ALA A 121 5.66 -5.26 -11.36
CA ALA A 121 7.04 -5.72 -11.43
C ALA A 121 7.99 -4.78 -10.68
N ASP A 122 7.81 -3.47 -10.77
CA ASP A 122 8.58 -2.47 -10.01
C ASP A 122 8.46 -2.74 -8.50
N MET A 123 7.25 -2.98 -7.99
CA MET A 123 7.05 -3.27 -6.58
C MET A 123 7.66 -4.59 -6.14
N ARG A 124 7.58 -5.63 -6.99
CA ARG A 124 8.29 -6.90 -6.74
C ARG A 124 9.80 -6.68 -6.68
N ALA A 125 10.37 -5.92 -7.61
CA ALA A 125 11.80 -5.59 -7.61
C ALA A 125 12.20 -4.80 -6.36
N CYS A 126 11.37 -3.85 -5.93
CA CYS A 126 11.60 -3.06 -4.72
C CYS A 126 11.63 -3.95 -3.46
N LEU A 127 10.63 -4.82 -3.27
CA LEU A 127 10.59 -5.68 -2.09
C LEU A 127 11.74 -6.69 -2.08
N ALA A 128 12.08 -7.27 -3.23
CA ALA A 128 13.23 -8.16 -3.36
C ALA A 128 14.56 -7.43 -3.04
N TRP A 129 14.70 -6.17 -3.46
CA TRP A 129 15.85 -5.33 -3.13
C TRP A 129 15.89 -4.99 -1.65
N LEU A 130 14.78 -4.56 -1.04
CA LEU A 130 14.69 -4.31 0.40
C LEU A 130 15.07 -5.56 1.20
N TRP A 131 14.59 -6.73 0.82
CA TRP A 131 14.95 -7.97 1.49
C TRP A 131 16.46 -8.27 1.41
N ARG A 132 17.09 -8.06 0.24
CA ARG A 132 18.54 -8.26 0.08
C ARG A 132 19.37 -7.28 0.88
N GLU A 133 18.95 -6.03 0.95
CA GLU A 133 19.70 -4.92 1.55
C GLU A 133 19.39 -4.69 3.04
N GLY A 134 18.41 -5.39 3.60
CA GLY A 134 17.89 -5.14 4.96
C GLY A 134 18.96 -5.06 6.05
N ALA A 135 19.91 -6.01 6.06
CA ALA A 135 21.00 -6.01 7.04
C ALA A 135 21.90 -4.76 6.91
N ARG A 136 22.16 -4.29 5.68
CA ARG A 136 22.96 -3.08 5.42
C ARG A 136 22.21 -1.79 5.76
N MET A 137 20.88 -1.85 5.74
CA MET A 137 20.02 -0.72 6.04
C MET A 137 19.60 -0.64 7.50
N GLY A 138 19.89 -1.69 8.28
CA GLY A 138 19.63 -1.71 9.73
C GLY A 138 18.23 -2.17 10.11
N PHE A 139 17.49 -2.83 9.21
CA PHE A 139 16.22 -3.46 9.53
C PHE A 139 16.24 -4.98 9.32
N ASP A 140 15.29 -5.66 9.93
CA ASP A 140 15.10 -7.11 9.84
C ASP A 140 14.35 -7.45 8.54
N ARG A 141 15.08 -8.03 7.59
CA ARG A 141 14.52 -8.45 6.30
C ARG A 141 13.48 -9.57 6.40
N ASP A 142 13.46 -10.29 7.52
CA ASP A 142 12.52 -11.38 7.75
C ASP A 142 11.26 -10.91 8.51
N ARG A 143 11.10 -9.58 8.69
CA ARG A 143 9.95 -8.93 9.31
C ARG A 143 9.43 -7.76 8.47
N ILE A 144 9.07 -8.05 7.20
CA ILE A 144 8.55 -7.06 6.25
C ILE A 144 7.02 -7.14 6.20
N VAL A 145 6.35 -6.04 6.54
CA VAL A 145 4.91 -5.84 6.37
C VAL A 145 4.70 -4.79 5.27
N VAL A 146 3.74 -5.03 4.41
CA VAL A 146 3.40 -4.10 3.31
C VAL A 146 2.08 -3.43 3.61
N ALA A 147 2.05 -2.11 3.56
CA ALA A 147 0.83 -1.31 3.66
C ALA A 147 0.66 -0.48 2.39
N GLY A 148 -0.57 -0.15 2.03
CA GLY A 148 -0.81 0.75 0.92
C GLY A 148 -2.23 1.28 0.88
N HIS A 149 -2.39 2.42 0.24
CA HIS A 149 -3.66 3.11 0.10
C HIS A 149 -4.15 3.09 -1.35
N SER A 150 -5.44 2.78 -1.58
CA SER A 150 -6.08 2.83 -2.90
C SER A 150 -5.34 1.92 -3.91
N ALA A 151 -4.75 2.47 -4.99
CA ALA A 151 -3.86 1.74 -5.89
C ALA A 151 -2.69 1.05 -5.15
N GLY A 152 -2.16 1.66 -4.08
CA GLY A 152 -1.17 1.04 -3.19
C GLY A 152 -1.74 -0.13 -2.40
N GLY A 153 -3.02 -0.08 -2.02
CA GLY A 153 -3.73 -1.19 -1.40
C GLY A 153 -3.90 -2.39 -2.34
N HIS A 154 -4.13 -2.14 -3.63
CA HIS A 154 -4.06 -3.15 -4.68
C HIS A 154 -2.66 -3.75 -4.77
N LEU A 155 -1.62 -2.91 -4.88
CA LEU A 155 -0.23 -3.37 -4.97
C LEU A 155 0.19 -4.17 -3.72
N THR A 156 -0.30 -3.80 -2.53
CA THR A 156 -0.12 -4.59 -1.30
C THR A 156 -0.64 -6.03 -1.48
N ALA A 157 -1.85 -6.19 -1.97
CA ALA A 157 -2.43 -7.52 -2.22
C ALA A 157 -1.68 -8.27 -3.34
N MET A 158 -1.24 -7.58 -4.40
CA MET A 158 -0.40 -8.17 -5.45
C MET A 158 0.93 -8.70 -4.88
N MET A 159 1.55 -8.00 -3.91
CA MET A 159 2.77 -8.47 -3.24
C MET A 159 2.50 -9.71 -2.37
N MET A 160 1.33 -9.79 -1.72
CA MET A 160 0.91 -10.97 -0.96
C MET A 160 0.55 -12.17 -1.85
N ALA A 161 0.15 -11.95 -3.11
CA ALA A 161 -0.12 -12.99 -4.11
C ALA A 161 1.14 -13.41 -4.90
N THR A 162 2.29 -12.79 -4.65
CA THR A 162 3.52 -13.06 -5.42
C THR A 162 4.19 -14.33 -4.95
N ASP A 163 4.43 -15.27 -5.88
CA ASP A 163 5.32 -16.41 -5.67
C ASP A 163 6.78 -15.92 -5.77
N TRP A 164 7.35 -15.57 -4.62
CA TRP A 164 8.69 -14.99 -4.52
C TRP A 164 9.81 -15.94 -4.99
N PRO A 165 9.80 -17.24 -4.62
CA PRO A 165 10.80 -18.20 -5.10
C PRO A 165 10.82 -18.36 -6.61
N SER A 166 9.68 -18.22 -7.30
CA SER A 166 9.63 -18.26 -8.77
C SER A 166 10.29 -17.04 -9.43
N LEU A 167 10.40 -15.92 -8.74
CA LEU A 167 11.13 -14.72 -9.22
C LEU A 167 12.65 -14.84 -8.98
N ASP A 168 13.03 -15.33 -7.80
CA ASP A 168 14.43 -15.59 -7.41
C ASP A 168 14.42 -16.68 -6.33
N PRO A 169 15.01 -17.85 -6.57
CA PRO A 169 15.03 -18.96 -5.60
C PRO A 169 15.64 -18.65 -4.23
N ARG A 170 16.35 -17.51 -4.11
CA ARG A 170 16.91 -17.05 -2.84
C ARG A 170 15.89 -16.29 -1.98
N LEU A 171 14.76 -15.85 -2.54
CA LEU A 171 13.73 -15.15 -1.82
C LEU A 171 12.85 -16.15 -1.05
N PRO A 172 12.52 -15.87 0.22
CA PRO A 172 11.62 -16.74 0.97
C PRO A 172 10.18 -16.64 0.44
N ALA A 173 9.45 -17.75 0.44
CA ALA A 173 8.04 -17.76 0.00
C ALA A 173 7.17 -16.81 0.82
N ASP A 174 7.49 -16.63 2.10
CA ASP A 174 6.82 -15.74 3.05
C ASP A 174 7.54 -14.38 3.23
N LEU A 175 8.15 -13.84 2.18
CA LEU A 175 8.84 -12.54 2.21
C LEU A 175 7.96 -11.45 2.82
N VAL A 176 6.67 -11.43 2.47
CA VAL A 176 5.67 -10.52 3.05
C VAL A 176 5.01 -11.21 4.24
N LYS A 177 5.24 -10.71 5.45
CA LYS A 177 4.72 -11.26 6.71
C LYS A 177 3.30 -10.81 7.04
N GLY A 178 2.79 -9.81 6.34
CA GLY A 178 1.43 -9.33 6.46
C GLY A 178 1.15 -8.16 5.53
N GLY A 179 -0.13 -7.92 5.27
CA GLY A 179 -0.60 -6.81 4.44
C GLY A 179 -1.59 -5.91 5.17
N VAL A 180 -1.51 -4.61 4.90
CA VAL A 180 -2.49 -3.61 5.35
C VAL A 180 -3.00 -2.87 4.10
N SER A 181 -4.19 -3.21 3.65
CA SER A 181 -4.80 -2.59 2.47
C SER A 181 -5.88 -1.60 2.86
N ILE A 182 -5.64 -0.33 2.61
CA ILE A 182 -6.54 0.78 2.90
C ILE A 182 -7.25 1.16 1.61
N SER A 183 -8.57 0.97 1.56
CA SER A 183 -9.41 1.29 0.38
C SER A 183 -8.88 0.69 -0.92
N GLY A 184 -8.39 -0.56 -0.86
CA GLY A 184 -7.76 -1.24 -1.99
C GLY A 184 -8.74 -1.63 -3.09
N LEU A 185 -8.17 -1.94 -4.25
CA LEU A 185 -8.89 -2.38 -5.46
C LEU A 185 -8.47 -3.81 -5.78
N PHE A 186 -9.39 -4.75 -5.81
CA PHE A 186 -9.05 -6.17 -5.87
C PHE A 186 -9.68 -6.91 -7.06
N ASP A 187 -10.65 -6.29 -7.73
CA ASP A 187 -11.22 -6.69 -9.01
C ASP A 187 -11.14 -5.49 -9.96
N LEU A 188 -10.34 -5.59 -11.01
CA LEU A 188 -10.07 -4.50 -11.94
C LEU A 188 -10.99 -4.46 -13.17
N HIS A 189 -11.88 -5.44 -13.34
CA HIS A 189 -12.82 -5.43 -14.48
C HIS A 189 -13.69 -4.16 -14.54
N PRO A 190 -14.23 -3.63 -13.43
CA PRO A 190 -14.96 -2.36 -13.51
C PRO A 190 -14.07 -1.20 -13.95
N LEU A 191 -12.82 -1.17 -13.49
CA LEU A 191 -11.87 -0.09 -13.80
C LEU A 191 -11.38 -0.11 -15.24
N SER A 192 -11.32 -1.29 -15.88
CA SER A 192 -11.02 -1.40 -17.31
C SER A 192 -12.07 -0.72 -18.22
N ARG A 193 -13.25 -0.42 -17.66
CA ARG A 193 -14.38 0.23 -18.35
C ARG A 193 -14.71 1.61 -17.80
N ALA A 194 -14.04 2.08 -16.72
CA ALA A 194 -14.28 3.38 -16.13
C ALA A 194 -13.77 4.51 -17.03
N PRO A 195 -14.64 5.46 -17.48
CA PRO A 195 -14.28 6.46 -18.49
C PRO A 195 -13.08 7.32 -18.11
N PHE A 196 -12.93 7.66 -16.84
CA PHE A 196 -11.84 8.53 -16.35
C PHE A 196 -10.48 7.83 -16.29
N LEU A 197 -10.43 6.50 -16.46
CA LEU A 197 -9.23 5.70 -16.19
C LEU A 197 -8.87 4.71 -17.31
N MET A 198 -9.86 4.23 -18.07
CA MET A 198 -9.68 3.12 -19.02
C MET A 198 -8.59 3.37 -20.08
N LYS A 199 -8.42 4.64 -20.52
CA LYS A 199 -7.41 5.01 -21.51
C LYS A 199 -5.98 4.94 -20.95
N ASP A 200 -5.81 5.28 -19.68
CA ASP A 200 -4.50 5.32 -19.05
C ASP A 200 -4.02 3.91 -18.68
N LEU A 201 -4.94 3.04 -18.22
CA LEU A 201 -4.59 1.67 -17.86
C LEU A 201 -4.57 0.71 -19.06
N ASN A 202 -5.41 0.98 -20.08
CA ASN A 202 -5.53 0.17 -21.29
C ASN A 202 -5.61 -1.35 -21.00
N LEU A 203 -6.49 -1.73 -20.06
CA LEU A 203 -6.70 -3.12 -19.65
C LEU A 203 -7.80 -3.77 -20.47
N ASP A 204 -7.50 -4.91 -21.08
CA ASP A 204 -8.50 -5.86 -21.55
C ASP A 204 -8.95 -6.79 -20.40
N ASP A 205 -9.95 -7.63 -20.65
CA ASP A 205 -10.50 -8.53 -19.62
C ASP A 205 -9.47 -9.55 -19.11
N ALA A 206 -8.57 -10.04 -19.96
CA ALA A 206 -7.54 -11.00 -19.57
C ALA A 206 -6.49 -10.36 -18.64
N ARG A 207 -6.05 -9.15 -19.00
CA ARG A 207 -5.12 -8.36 -18.18
C ARG A 207 -5.76 -7.90 -16.88
N ALA A 208 -7.02 -7.45 -16.93
CA ALA A 208 -7.77 -7.10 -15.75
C ALA A 208 -7.88 -8.29 -14.79
N ALA A 209 -8.17 -9.49 -15.31
CA ALA A 209 -8.22 -10.71 -14.49
C ALA A 209 -6.87 -11.07 -13.87
N ALA A 210 -5.78 -11.05 -14.67
CA ALA A 210 -4.42 -11.40 -14.21
C ALA A 210 -3.87 -10.43 -13.15
N LEU A 211 -4.38 -9.21 -13.11
CA LEU A 211 -3.98 -8.15 -12.20
C LEU A 211 -5.02 -7.88 -11.09
N SER A 212 -6.02 -8.74 -10.94
CA SER A 212 -7.04 -8.65 -9.90
C SER A 212 -6.70 -9.58 -8.74
N PRO A 213 -6.23 -9.09 -7.59
CA PRO A 213 -5.89 -9.94 -6.44
C PRO A 213 -7.02 -10.88 -6.00
N ALA A 214 -8.28 -10.45 -6.12
CA ALA A 214 -9.43 -11.29 -5.78
C ALA A 214 -9.60 -12.52 -6.68
N LEU A 215 -8.92 -12.58 -7.81
CA LEU A 215 -8.91 -13.71 -8.76
C LEU A 215 -7.62 -14.54 -8.66
N LEU A 216 -6.69 -14.14 -7.81
CA LEU A 216 -5.42 -14.83 -7.56
C LEU A 216 -5.47 -15.53 -6.20
N ALA A 217 -4.65 -16.59 -6.05
CA ALA A 217 -4.41 -17.17 -4.73
C ALA A 217 -3.35 -16.34 -4.00
N PRO A 218 -3.49 -16.12 -2.68
CA PRO A 218 -2.40 -15.57 -1.88
C PRO A 218 -1.26 -16.59 -1.82
N ALA A 219 0.00 -16.11 -1.83
CA ALA A 219 1.18 -16.99 -1.79
C ALA A 219 1.34 -17.69 -0.44
N THR A 220 0.86 -17.07 0.64
CA THR A 220 0.93 -17.60 2.01
C THR A 220 -0.34 -17.27 2.79
N GLY A 221 -0.47 -17.86 4.01
CA GLY A 221 -1.52 -17.50 4.96
C GLY A 221 -1.24 -16.24 5.78
N ALA A 222 -0.33 -15.36 5.34
CA ALA A 222 0.01 -14.13 6.06
C ALA A 222 -1.23 -13.25 6.31
N PRO A 223 -1.35 -12.59 7.48
CA PRO A 223 -2.53 -11.79 7.82
C PRO A 223 -2.77 -10.65 6.82
N LEU A 224 -4.04 -10.44 6.42
CA LEU A 224 -4.48 -9.28 5.66
C LEU A 224 -5.42 -8.41 6.51
N ILE A 225 -4.97 -7.20 6.82
CA ILE A 225 -5.79 -6.16 7.42
C ILE A 225 -6.41 -5.35 6.28
N THR A 226 -7.73 -5.17 6.33
CA THR A 226 -8.44 -4.29 5.40
C THR A 226 -9.05 -3.12 6.16
N ALA A 227 -8.98 -1.93 5.59
CA ALA A 227 -9.61 -0.74 6.11
C ALA A 227 -10.31 0.02 4.98
N VAL A 228 -11.48 0.58 5.26
CA VAL A 228 -12.24 1.41 4.33
C VAL A 228 -13.02 2.46 5.13
N GLY A 229 -13.12 3.68 4.60
CA GLY A 229 -13.87 4.75 5.23
C GLY A 229 -15.38 4.57 5.06
N ASP A 230 -16.15 4.90 6.10
CA ASP A 230 -17.61 4.80 6.03
C ASP A 230 -18.23 5.81 5.05
N ASP A 231 -17.54 6.90 4.76
CA ASP A 231 -17.97 7.92 3.79
C ASP A 231 -17.47 7.61 2.35
N GLU A 232 -16.88 6.44 2.13
CA GLU A 232 -16.52 6.00 0.78
C GLU A 232 -17.70 5.40 0.02
N SER A 233 -17.55 5.30 -1.31
CA SER A 233 -18.58 4.75 -2.19
C SER A 233 -18.88 3.28 -1.88
N SER A 234 -20.00 2.79 -2.40
CA SER A 234 -20.41 1.38 -2.29
C SER A 234 -19.38 0.45 -2.92
N GLU A 235 -18.68 0.89 -3.97
CA GLU A 235 -17.71 0.08 -4.69
C GLU A 235 -16.40 -0.13 -3.90
N PHE A 236 -15.84 0.87 -3.22
CA PHE A 236 -14.69 0.64 -2.35
C PHE A 236 -15.01 -0.30 -1.19
N LYS A 237 -16.20 -0.19 -0.62
CA LYS A 237 -16.70 -1.12 0.39
C LYS A 237 -16.92 -2.54 -0.17
N ARG A 238 -17.44 -2.64 -1.40
CA ARG A 238 -17.59 -3.92 -2.09
C ARG A 238 -16.24 -4.58 -2.37
N GLN A 239 -15.27 -3.83 -2.86
CA GLN A 239 -13.91 -4.30 -3.11
C GLN A 239 -13.28 -4.87 -1.83
N THR A 240 -13.42 -4.15 -0.71
CA THR A 240 -12.93 -4.60 0.60
C THR A 240 -13.59 -5.93 1.04
N ARG A 241 -14.91 -6.07 0.90
CA ARG A 241 -15.59 -7.34 1.20
C ARG A 241 -15.13 -8.46 0.27
N LEU A 242 -14.99 -8.17 -1.02
CA LEU A 242 -14.62 -9.15 -2.03
C LEU A 242 -13.28 -9.83 -1.72
N ILE A 243 -12.23 -9.09 -1.40
CA ILE A 243 -10.93 -9.69 -1.11
C ILE A 243 -10.98 -10.55 0.14
N ARG A 244 -11.76 -10.17 1.17
CA ARG A 244 -11.92 -10.95 2.39
C ARG A 244 -12.65 -12.26 2.14
N GLU A 245 -13.62 -12.27 1.24
CA GLU A 245 -14.34 -13.48 0.80
C GLU A 245 -13.44 -14.40 -0.04
N ARG A 246 -12.59 -13.84 -0.87
CA ARG A 246 -11.68 -14.57 -1.75
C ARG A 246 -10.43 -15.13 -1.05
N TRP A 247 -9.98 -14.44 0.00
CA TRP A 247 -8.83 -14.83 0.81
C TRP A 247 -9.21 -15.08 2.28
N PRO A 248 -10.06 -16.08 2.56
CA PRO A 248 -10.65 -16.25 3.89
C PRO A 248 -9.62 -16.56 4.98
N VAL A 249 -8.53 -17.27 4.67
CA VAL A 249 -7.46 -17.59 5.63
C VAL A 249 -6.73 -16.29 6.04
N ASN A 250 -6.33 -15.47 5.07
CA ASN A 250 -5.65 -14.21 5.32
C ASN A 250 -6.56 -13.20 6.03
N ALA A 251 -7.85 -13.18 5.67
CA ALA A 251 -8.85 -12.33 6.30
C ALA A 251 -9.16 -12.77 7.75
N ALA A 252 -9.15 -14.06 8.04
CA ALA A 252 -9.34 -14.58 9.40
C ALA A 252 -8.12 -14.33 10.30
N ALA A 253 -6.89 -14.40 9.73
CA ALA A 253 -5.67 -14.08 10.45
C ALA A 253 -5.48 -12.56 10.64
N GLY A 254 -6.12 -11.74 9.78
CA GLY A 254 -6.14 -10.27 9.85
C GLY A 254 -7.43 -9.72 10.46
N ARG A 255 -7.72 -8.45 10.18
CA ARG A 255 -8.95 -7.77 10.63
C ARG A 255 -9.54 -6.89 9.54
N ASP A 256 -10.84 -6.64 9.65
CA ASP A 256 -11.55 -5.60 8.91
C ASP A 256 -11.80 -4.40 9.83
N LEU A 257 -11.42 -3.22 9.34
CA LEU A 257 -11.55 -1.98 10.11
C LEU A 257 -12.37 -0.96 9.30
N PRO A 258 -13.69 -0.92 9.51
CA PRO A 258 -14.49 0.20 9.04
C PRO A 258 -14.07 1.46 9.82
N LEU A 259 -13.86 2.57 9.11
CA LEU A 259 -13.38 3.81 9.70
C LEU A 259 -14.45 4.90 9.61
N PRO A 260 -15.23 5.10 10.69
CA PRO A 260 -16.32 6.08 10.73
C PRO A 260 -15.84 7.51 10.43
N GLY A 261 -16.62 8.24 9.60
CA GLY A 261 -16.36 9.64 9.25
C GLY A 261 -15.11 9.85 8.39
N ARG A 262 -14.55 8.78 7.80
CA ARG A 262 -13.41 8.87 6.88
C ARG A 262 -13.86 8.69 5.44
N ASN A 263 -13.46 9.61 4.57
CA ASN A 263 -13.58 9.49 3.12
C ASN A 263 -12.33 8.82 2.52
N HIS A 264 -12.33 8.58 1.22
CA HIS A 264 -11.24 7.87 0.51
C HIS A 264 -9.84 8.46 0.73
N PHE A 265 -9.71 9.75 1.02
CA PHE A 265 -8.41 10.39 1.27
C PHE A 265 -8.09 10.42 2.77
N SER A 266 -9.01 10.89 3.60
CA SER A 266 -8.78 11.00 5.04
C SER A 266 -8.62 9.66 5.75
N VAL A 267 -9.09 8.55 5.14
CA VAL A 267 -8.88 7.19 5.66
C VAL A 267 -7.39 6.82 5.73
N CYS A 268 -6.57 7.35 4.82
CA CYS A 268 -5.13 7.10 4.77
C CYS A 268 -4.41 7.67 6.02
N ASP A 269 -4.87 8.79 6.54
CA ASP A 269 -4.27 9.45 7.71
C ASP A 269 -4.28 8.54 8.95
N ALA A 270 -5.31 7.71 9.09
CA ALA A 270 -5.50 6.78 10.21
C ALA A 270 -4.31 5.83 10.45
N LEU A 271 -3.56 5.51 9.38
CA LEU A 271 -2.36 4.66 9.48
C LEU A 271 -1.26 5.32 10.33
N ALA A 272 -1.12 6.63 10.26
CA ALA A 272 -0.08 7.39 10.96
C ALA A 272 -0.61 8.15 12.21
N GLU A 273 -1.83 7.91 12.63
CA GLU A 273 -2.41 8.46 13.85
C GLU A 273 -2.11 7.53 15.03
N THR A 274 -1.13 7.87 15.86
CA THR A 274 -0.77 7.11 17.06
C THR A 274 -1.99 6.90 17.98
N GLY A 275 -2.23 5.65 18.39
CA GLY A 275 -3.41 5.25 19.19
C GLY A 275 -4.68 5.02 18.36
N HIS A 276 -4.65 5.24 17.05
CA HIS A 276 -5.74 4.84 16.17
C HIS A 276 -5.72 3.31 15.95
N PRO A 277 -6.88 2.61 15.93
CA PRO A 277 -6.92 1.16 15.76
C PRO A 277 -6.14 0.62 14.55
N LEU A 278 -6.11 1.36 13.43
CA LEU A 278 -5.36 0.96 12.23
C LEU A 278 -3.85 1.05 12.46
N HIS A 279 -3.36 2.09 13.13
CA HIS A 279 -1.96 2.23 13.51
C HIS A 279 -1.54 1.10 14.47
N ASP A 280 -2.32 0.91 15.53
CA ASP A 280 -2.04 -0.06 16.58
C ASP A 280 -2.01 -1.50 16.06
N ILE A 281 -2.97 -1.90 15.23
CA ILE A 281 -2.98 -3.25 14.65
C ILE A 281 -1.84 -3.44 13.66
N THR A 282 -1.38 -2.38 13.00
CA THR A 282 -0.19 -2.45 12.13
C THR A 282 1.08 -2.67 12.95
N LEU A 283 1.20 -2.05 14.13
CA LEU A 283 2.28 -2.35 15.08
C LEU A 283 2.23 -3.79 15.59
N ASP A 284 1.04 -4.30 15.93
CA ASP A 284 0.86 -5.71 16.32
C ASP A 284 1.33 -6.66 15.20
N LEU A 285 0.99 -6.36 13.95
CA LEU A 285 1.40 -7.14 12.78
C LEU A 285 2.93 -7.14 12.57
N LEU A 286 3.59 -6.02 12.90
CA LEU A 286 5.04 -5.87 12.91
C LEU A 286 5.72 -6.51 14.13
N GLY A 287 4.94 -7.03 15.09
CA GLY A 287 5.45 -7.61 16.33
C GLY A 287 6.10 -6.57 17.24
N VAL A 288 5.58 -5.34 17.26
CA VAL A 288 6.08 -4.24 18.08
C VAL A 288 5.07 -3.91 19.17
N ALA A 289 5.54 -3.71 20.39
CA ALA A 289 4.69 -3.31 21.49
C ALA A 289 4.11 -1.89 21.23
N ARG A 290 2.81 -1.73 21.50
CA ARG A 290 2.17 -0.42 21.42
C ARG A 290 2.80 0.54 22.41
N PRO A 291 2.95 1.83 22.08
CA PRO A 291 3.32 2.85 23.05
C PRO A 291 2.34 2.80 24.23
N ARG A 292 2.86 2.83 25.46
CA ARG A 292 2.00 2.98 26.64
C ARG A 292 1.43 4.39 26.61
N SER A 293 0.09 4.49 26.60
CA SER A 293 -0.67 5.76 26.74
C SER A 293 -0.36 6.47 28.03
#